data_7b7bcac5bc010c65350712bf2d6aa40d
#
_entry.id   7b7bcac5bc010c65350712bf2d6aa40d
#
_cell.length_a   1.000
_cell.length_b   1.000
_cell.length_c   1.000
_cell.angle_alpha   90.00
_cell.angle_beta   90.00
_cell.angle_gamma   90.00
#
_symmetry.space_group_name_H-M   'P 1'
#
loop_
_entity.id
_entity.type
_entity.pdbx_description
1 polymer ?
#
loop_
_entity_poly.entity_id
_entity_poly.type
_entity_poly.pdbx_seq_one_letter_code
_entity_poly.pdbx_strand_id
1 'polypeptide(L)' 'MTDAEFEFIVSRVVANAYDALKEAEQNKDDFYKGRKFAYYEVLNTIKNELIVREQELNKYNLDIDLEKIFY' A
#
# COMPACT_ATOMS: atom_id res chain seq x y z
N MET A 1 4.27 -18.55 10.09
CA MET A 1 3.34 -17.93 9.12
C MET A 1 3.65 -18.43 7.72
N THR A 2 2.65 -18.86 6.99
CA THR A 2 2.82 -19.32 5.61
C THR A 2 2.92 -18.13 4.65
N ASP A 3 3.42 -18.39 3.44
CA ASP A 3 3.45 -17.36 2.39
C ASP A 3 2.05 -16.87 2.05
N ALA A 4 1.08 -17.77 2.03
CA ALA A 4 -0.32 -17.40 1.75
C ALA A 4 -0.88 -16.49 2.85
N GLU A 5 -0.54 -16.75 4.10
CA GLU A 5 -0.96 -15.88 5.22
C GLU A 5 -0.32 -14.51 5.12
N PHE A 6 0.96 -14.44 4.76
CA PHE A 6 1.66 -13.17 4.59
C PHE A 6 1.07 -12.38 3.41
N GLU A 7 0.81 -13.05 2.29
CA GLU A 7 0.15 -12.43 1.14
C GLU A 7 -1.20 -11.85 1.54
N PHE A 8 -1.97 -12.57 2.35
CA PHE A 8 -3.27 -12.10 2.81
C PHE A 8 -3.14 -10.86 3.69
N ILE A 9 -2.19 -10.87 4.63
CA ILE A 9 -1.96 -9.72 5.52
C ILE A 9 -1.60 -8.49 4.72
N VAL A 10 -0.68 -8.61 3.77
CA VAL A 10 -0.28 -7.49 2.91
C VAL A 10 -1.47 -7.00 2.08
N SER A 11 -2.28 -7.90 1.54
CA SER A 11 -3.46 -7.51 0.77
C SER A 11 -4.45 -6.69 1.59
N ARG A 12 -4.57 -6.98 2.88
CA ARG A 12 -5.42 -6.20 3.79
C ARG A 12 -4.87 -4.79 4.01
N VAL A 13 -3.55 -4.66 4.13
CA VAL A 13 -2.91 -3.35 4.25
C VAL A 13 -3.11 -2.54 2.96
N VAL A 14 -2.96 -3.19 1.82
CA VAL A 14 -3.20 -2.55 0.51
C VAL A 14 -4.65 -2.07 0.41
N ALA A 15 -5.62 -2.89 0.83
CA ALA A 15 -7.03 -2.51 0.82
C ALA A 15 -7.28 -1.29 1.70
N ASN A 16 -6.68 -1.26 2.89
CA ASN A 16 -6.79 -0.10 3.79
C ASN A 16 -6.19 1.16 3.17
N ALA A 17 -5.09 1.00 2.41
CA ALA A 17 -4.47 2.12 1.71
C ALA A 17 -5.40 2.71 0.65
N TYR A 18 -6.10 1.86 -0.11
CA TYR A 18 -7.07 2.34 -1.10
C TYR A 18 -8.27 3.03 -0.44
N ASP A 19 -8.70 2.56 0.74
CA ASP A 19 -9.72 3.26 1.51
C ASP A 19 -9.24 4.65 1.92
N ALA A 20 -7.99 4.77 2.36
CA ALA A 20 -7.40 6.05 2.70
C ALA A 20 -7.31 6.99 1.50
N LEU A 21 -6.96 6.44 0.34
CA LEU A 21 -6.93 7.21 -0.92
C LEU A 21 -8.32 7.76 -1.25
N LYS A 22 -9.33 6.91 -1.18
CA LYS A 22 -10.71 7.31 -1.47
C LYS A 22 -11.20 8.40 -0.51
N GLU A 23 -10.91 8.25 0.78
CA GLU A 23 -11.28 9.26 1.77
C GLU A 23 -10.58 10.60 1.49
N ALA A 24 -9.31 10.56 1.08
CA ALA A 24 -8.56 11.78 0.77
C ALA A 24 -9.11 12.49 -0.48
N GLU A 25 -9.68 11.74 -1.42
CA GLU A 25 -10.33 12.31 -2.60
C GLU A 25 -11.65 13.01 -2.24
N GLN A 26 -12.35 12.50 -1.23
CA GLN A 26 -13.65 13.01 -0.80
C GLN A 26 -13.54 14.13 0.23
N ASN A 27 -12.43 14.23 0.94
CA ASN A 27 -12.22 15.17 2.04
C ASN A 27 -10.93 15.95 1.79
N LYS A 28 -11.01 17.28 1.90
CA LYS A 28 -9.85 18.16 1.66
C LYS A 28 -9.09 18.51 2.94
N ASP A 29 -9.44 17.87 4.04
CA ASP A 29 -8.79 18.05 5.32
C ASP A 29 -7.37 17.46 5.27
N ASP A 30 -6.40 18.14 5.85
CA ASP A 30 -5.00 17.71 5.89
C ASP A 30 -4.82 16.36 6.59
N PHE A 31 -5.71 16.01 7.51
CA PHE A 31 -5.67 14.72 8.17
C PHE A 31 -5.74 13.57 7.14
N TYR A 32 -6.66 13.67 6.17
CA TYR A 32 -6.82 12.61 5.17
C TYR A 32 -5.68 12.57 4.19
N LYS A 33 -5.09 13.71 3.87
CA LYS A 33 -3.88 13.77 3.03
C LYS A 33 -2.70 13.11 3.74
N GLY A 34 -2.54 13.39 5.04
CA GLY A 34 -1.50 12.78 5.85
C GLY A 34 -1.67 11.28 5.98
N ARG A 35 -2.93 10.82 6.16
CA ARG A 35 -3.24 9.40 6.24
C ARG A 35 -2.90 8.68 4.94
N LYS A 36 -3.28 9.25 3.81
CA LYS A 36 -2.93 8.72 2.49
C LYS A 36 -1.41 8.62 2.31
N PHE A 37 -0.69 9.68 2.69
CA PHE A 37 0.76 9.71 2.57
C PHE A 37 1.42 8.67 3.47
N ALA A 38 0.88 8.46 4.67
CA ALA A 38 1.40 7.42 5.59
C ALA A 38 1.27 6.04 4.97
N TYR A 39 0.15 5.73 4.31
CA TYR A 39 -0.01 4.47 3.61
C TYR A 39 0.95 4.35 2.43
N TYR A 40 1.21 5.44 1.72
CA TYR A 40 2.22 5.44 0.67
C TYR A 40 3.56 4.99 1.22
N GLU A 41 3.98 5.56 2.35
CA GLU A 41 5.27 5.22 2.97
C GLU A 41 5.32 3.74 3.38
N VAL A 42 4.25 3.24 4.01
CA VAL A 42 4.16 1.85 4.43
C VAL A 42 4.24 0.90 3.22
N LEU A 43 3.44 1.15 2.20
CA LEU A 43 3.43 0.31 1.01
C LEU A 43 4.75 0.38 0.25
N ASN A 44 5.37 1.55 0.21
CA ASN A 44 6.68 1.72 -0.44
C ASN A 44 7.74 0.88 0.28
N THR A 45 7.73 0.87 1.60
CA THR A 45 8.63 0.05 2.40
C THR A 45 8.43 -1.44 2.11
N ILE A 46 7.17 -1.89 2.13
CA ILE A 46 6.86 -3.30 1.86
C ILE A 46 7.29 -3.68 0.44
N LYS A 47 6.97 -2.85 -0.54
CA LYS A 47 7.33 -3.11 -1.94
C LYS A 47 8.84 -3.23 -2.11
N ASN A 48 9.59 -2.29 -1.54
CA ASN A 48 11.05 -2.30 -1.64
C ASN A 48 11.66 -3.54 -0.99
N GLU A 49 11.13 -3.97 0.15
CA GLU A 49 11.59 -5.18 0.83
C GLU A 49 11.28 -6.44 0.03
N LEU A 50 10.14 -6.47 -0.65
CA LEU A 50 9.79 -7.58 -1.53
C LEU A 50 10.72 -7.64 -2.75
N ILE A 51 11.07 -6.49 -3.32
CA ILE A 51 12.00 -6.42 -4.45
C ILE A 51 13.38 -6.94 -4.04
N VAL A 52 13.88 -6.52 -2.88
CA VAL A 52 15.19 -6.98 -2.37
C VAL A 52 15.19 -8.50 -2.20
N ARG A 53 14.08 -9.10 -1.84
CA ARG A 53 13.94 -10.54 -1.65
C ARG A 53 13.50 -11.27 -2.90
N GLU A 54 13.47 -10.59 -4.03
CA GLU A 54 13.12 -11.14 -5.33
C GLU A 54 11.73 -11.80 -5.36
N GLN A 55 10.80 -11.24 -4.59
CA GLN A 55 9.41 -11.72 -4.56
C GLN A 55 8.60 -11.13 -5.72
N GLU A 56 7.60 -11.88 -6.17
CA GLU A 56 6.70 -11.41 -7.23
C GLU A 56 5.70 -10.40 -6.64
N LEU A 57 5.77 -9.15 -7.10
CA LEU A 57 4.94 -8.07 -6.56
C LEU A 57 3.44 -8.28 -6.80
N ASN A 58 3.07 -8.94 -7.88
CA ASN A 58 1.66 -9.18 -8.20
C ASN A 58 0.95 -10.09 -7.21
N LYS A 59 1.69 -10.94 -6.51
CA LYS A 59 1.12 -11.79 -5.46
C LYS A 59 0.64 -10.97 -4.26
N TYR A 60 1.18 -9.76 -4.11
CA TYR A 60 0.91 -8.88 -2.97
C TYR A 60 0.08 -7.67 -3.38
N ASN A 61 -0.39 -7.62 -4.64
CA ASN A 61 -1.09 -6.47 -5.21
C ASN A 61 -0.25 -5.19 -5.19
N LEU A 62 1.09 -5.34 -5.27
CA LEU A 62 2.04 -4.23 -5.24
C LEU A 62 2.79 -4.04 -6.56
N ASP A 63 2.35 -4.69 -7.62
CA ASP A 63 2.86 -4.43 -8.97
C ASP A 63 2.13 -3.21 -9.53
N ILE A 64 2.31 -2.07 -8.86
CA ILE A 64 1.66 -0.80 -9.16
C ILE A 64 2.66 0.35 -8.94
N ASP A 65 2.38 1.49 -9.56
CA ASP A 65 3.16 2.70 -9.35
C ASP A 65 2.59 3.47 -8.16
N LEU A 66 3.21 3.26 -7.00
CA LEU A 66 2.74 3.86 -5.74
C LEU A 66 2.80 5.39 -5.76
N GLU A 67 3.83 5.97 -6.37
CA GLU A 67 3.94 7.43 -6.46
C GLU A 67 2.79 8.02 -7.25
N LYS A 68 2.45 7.39 -8.36
CA LYS A 68 1.39 7.86 -9.23
C LYS A 68 0.01 7.76 -8.58
N ILE A 69 -0.21 6.74 -7.77
CA ILE A 69 -1.51 6.46 -7.15
C ILE A 69 -1.69 7.22 -5.85
N PHE A 70 -0.67 7.22 -4.98
CA PHE A 70 -0.80 7.71 -3.60
C PHE A 70 -0.07 9.01 -3.32
N TYR A 71 0.89 9.39 -4.16
CA TYR A 71 1.67 10.60 -3.93
C TYR A 71 1.11 11.78 -4.71
#